data_17a09116d1ba975f1c0933b389f129a1
#
_entry.id   17a09116d1ba975f1c0933b389f129a1
#
_cell.length_a   1.000
_cell.length_b   1.000
_cell.length_c   1.000
_cell.angle_alpha   90.00
_cell.angle_beta   90.00
_cell.angle_gamma   90.00
#
_symmetry.space_group_name_H-M   'P 1'
#
loop_
_entity.id
_entity.type
_entity.pdbx_description
1 polymer ?
#
loop_
_entity_poly.entity_id
_entity_poly.type
_entity_poly.pdbx_seq_one_letter_code
_entity_poly.pdbx_strand_id
1 'polypeptide(L)'
;MSIATASHTGRTVPFSLGRLGVVAGNTFLEAVRQKLFNFLLLLAVALVASAQLFREFNFGSSELKFISDFGFGAMVFFGSTLTIAATAQLFFSEIENRTALTILAKPIWRTEFIFGKFVGVFAVVGVFCALTTLLLLALLFHRETALMNANPDGFEHGRIIQYGDLALLGILQWLKFGVLAAITLLIASFSNTNLYTVVMGFFVLVICHLQYLARDAYSQVASLPLRLLVQLLGYVFPNFQVFNLTDQIGIGEGIDTAVFLRVAGYALIYIAVIGGLAVYSFRNREI
;
A
#
# COMPACT_ATOMS: atom_id res chain seq x y z
N MET A 1 31.16 54.58 -7.13
CA MET A 1 30.74 53.41 -7.91
C MET A 1 29.83 52.56 -7.00
N SER A 2 28.53 52.84 -7.06
CA SER A 2 27.52 52.22 -6.14
C SER A 2 27.07 50.91 -6.71
N ILE A 3 27.35 49.81 -6.00
CA ILE A 3 26.88 48.47 -6.34
C ILE A 3 25.44 48.39 -5.84
N ALA A 4 24.48 48.46 -6.77
CA ALA A 4 23.08 48.24 -6.49
C ALA A 4 22.91 46.76 -6.09
N THR A 5 22.62 46.52 -4.83
CA THR A 5 22.14 45.24 -4.31
C THR A 5 20.76 44.96 -4.89
N ALA A 6 20.70 44.12 -5.92
CA ALA A 6 19.43 43.61 -6.46
C ALA A 6 18.77 42.77 -5.38
N SER A 7 17.74 43.30 -4.73
CA SER A 7 16.86 42.57 -3.85
C SER A 7 16.11 41.51 -4.69
N HIS A 8 16.53 40.26 -4.59
CA HIS A 8 15.75 39.12 -5.06
C HIS A 8 14.45 39.03 -4.22
N THR A 9 13.44 39.76 -4.66
CA THR A 9 12.07 39.51 -4.23
C THR A 9 11.66 38.14 -4.77
N GLY A 10 11.92 37.07 -3.99
CA GLY A 10 11.46 35.75 -4.29
C GLY A 10 9.94 35.77 -4.43
N ARG A 11 9.44 35.72 -5.65
CA ARG A 11 8.01 35.50 -5.91
C ARG A 11 7.63 34.18 -5.26
N THR A 12 6.94 34.25 -4.11
CA THR A 12 6.30 33.11 -3.49
C THR A 12 5.14 32.67 -4.38
N VAL A 13 5.39 31.68 -5.23
CA VAL A 13 4.34 31.13 -6.11
C VAL A 13 3.37 30.35 -5.23
N PRO A 14 2.03 30.59 -5.29
CA PRO A 14 1.07 29.87 -4.46
C PRO A 14 1.08 28.37 -4.77
N PHE A 15 0.69 27.52 -3.78
CA PHE A 15 0.50 26.09 -3.97
C PHE A 15 -0.46 25.81 -5.14
N SER A 16 -0.11 24.88 -6.02
CA SER A 16 -0.90 24.56 -7.22
C SER A 16 -1.16 23.06 -7.35
N LEU A 17 -2.43 22.70 -7.35
CA LEU A 17 -2.87 21.32 -7.63
C LEU A 17 -2.47 20.85 -9.03
N GLY A 18 -2.39 21.78 -10.00
CA GLY A 18 -1.94 21.46 -11.37
C GLY A 18 -0.48 20.96 -11.39
N ARG A 19 0.44 21.64 -10.66
CA ARG A 19 1.84 21.20 -10.57
C ARG A 19 1.97 19.86 -9.86
N LEU A 20 1.21 19.65 -8.77
CA LEU A 20 1.13 18.37 -8.09
C LEU A 20 0.67 17.26 -9.04
N GLY A 21 -0.38 17.51 -9.86
CA GLY A 21 -0.87 16.56 -10.83
C GLY A 21 0.15 16.21 -11.92
N VAL A 22 0.95 17.17 -12.37
CA VAL A 22 2.04 16.92 -13.34
C VAL A 22 3.12 16.03 -12.73
N VAL A 23 3.53 16.28 -11.47
CA VAL A 23 4.52 15.45 -10.77
C VAL A 23 3.95 14.04 -10.55
N ALA A 24 2.71 13.92 -10.11
CA ALA A 24 2.04 12.62 -9.91
C ALA A 24 1.92 11.83 -11.22
N GLY A 25 1.52 12.47 -12.30
CA GLY A 25 1.42 11.84 -13.62
C GLY A 25 2.76 11.35 -14.17
N ASN A 26 3.81 12.15 -14.03
CA ASN A 26 5.16 11.74 -14.42
C ASN A 26 5.64 10.55 -13.57
N THR A 27 5.45 10.59 -12.26
CA THR A 27 5.79 9.51 -11.33
C THR A 27 5.04 8.22 -11.68
N PHE A 28 3.75 8.33 -11.99
CA PHE A 28 2.93 7.19 -12.44
C PHE A 28 3.48 6.57 -13.72
N LEU A 29 3.72 7.39 -14.76
CA LEU A 29 4.23 6.92 -16.04
C LEU A 29 5.64 6.30 -15.92
N GLU A 30 6.50 6.88 -15.08
CA GLU A 30 7.82 6.34 -14.78
C GLU A 30 7.72 4.98 -14.11
N ALA A 31 6.85 4.83 -13.10
CA ALA A 31 6.65 3.59 -12.37
C ALA A 31 6.10 2.46 -13.25
N VAL A 32 5.07 2.73 -14.07
CA VAL A 32 4.48 1.71 -14.97
C VAL A 32 5.49 1.24 -16.02
N ARG A 33 6.41 2.10 -16.44
CA ARG A 33 7.48 1.74 -17.40
C ARG A 33 8.63 0.99 -16.76
N GLN A 34 8.72 0.92 -15.44
CA GLN A 34 9.78 0.19 -14.76
C GLN A 34 9.63 -1.32 -14.96
N LYS A 35 10.73 -1.99 -15.26
CA LYS A 35 10.78 -3.45 -15.42
C LYS A 35 10.31 -4.17 -14.15
N LEU A 36 10.60 -3.59 -12.97
CA LEU A 36 10.22 -4.13 -11.68
C LEU A 36 8.69 -4.21 -11.52
N PHE A 37 7.96 -3.15 -11.91
CA PHE A 37 6.49 -3.14 -11.86
C PHE A 37 5.91 -4.28 -12.70
N ASN A 38 6.32 -4.36 -13.97
CA ASN A 38 5.82 -5.38 -14.89
C ASN A 38 6.17 -6.81 -14.43
N PHE A 39 7.37 -6.99 -13.88
CA PHE A 39 7.82 -8.29 -13.37
C PHE A 39 7.01 -8.72 -12.14
N LEU A 40 6.82 -7.84 -11.13
CA LEU A 40 6.04 -8.15 -9.94
C LEU A 40 4.56 -8.35 -10.26
N LEU A 41 4.01 -7.55 -11.18
CA LEU A 41 2.63 -7.72 -11.64
C LEU A 41 2.45 -9.09 -12.33
N LEU A 42 3.37 -9.47 -13.21
CA LEU A 42 3.33 -10.77 -13.89
C LEU A 42 3.41 -11.93 -12.88
N LEU A 43 4.32 -11.84 -11.90
CA LEU A 43 4.42 -12.85 -10.85
C LEU A 43 3.14 -12.93 -9.99
N ALA A 44 2.56 -11.79 -9.62
CA ALA A 44 1.31 -11.76 -8.87
C ALA A 44 0.17 -12.41 -9.66
N VAL A 45 0.01 -12.04 -10.93
CA VAL A 45 -1.00 -12.61 -11.83
C VAL A 45 -0.78 -14.13 -12.00
N ALA A 46 0.45 -14.57 -12.23
CA ALA A 46 0.78 -15.97 -12.35
C ALA A 46 0.47 -16.76 -11.07
N LEU A 47 0.80 -16.19 -9.90
CA LEU A 47 0.54 -16.84 -8.63
C LEU A 47 -0.98 -16.90 -8.33
N VAL A 48 -1.72 -15.82 -8.56
CA VAL A 48 -3.19 -15.80 -8.41
C VAL A 48 -3.83 -16.80 -9.37
N ALA A 49 -3.39 -16.88 -10.62
CA ALA A 49 -3.89 -17.87 -11.58
C ALA A 49 -3.56 -19.30 -11.16
N SER A 50 -2.40 -19.55 -10.56
CA SER A 50 -1.98 -20.86 -10.08
C SER A 50 -2.83 -21.39 -8.92
N ALA A 51 -3.58 -20.53 -8.20
CA ALA A 51 -4.48 -20.94 -7.14
C ALA A 51 -5.48 -22.03 -7.60
N GLN A 52 -5.85 -22.01 -8.88
CA GLN A 52 -6.71 -23.04 -9.51
C GLN A 52 -6.06 -24.43 -9.54
N LEU A 53 -4.73 -24.51 -9.58
CA LEU A 53 -3.97 -25.78 -9.61
C LEU A 53 -3.85 -26.39 -8.22
N PHE A 54 -3.84 -25.56 -7.17
CA PHE A 54 -3.67 -25.99 -5.78
C PHE A 54 -4.99 -26.22 -5.02
N ARG A 55 -6.12 -26.21 -5.71
CA ARG A 55 -7.46 -26.35 -5.13
C ARG A 55 -7.65 -27.62 -4.29
N GLU A 56 -6.93 -28.71 -4.61
CA GLU A 56 -7.00 -29.98 -3.87
C GLU A 56 -6.27 -29.92 -2.51
N PHE A 57 -5.40 -28.89 -2.32
CA PHE A 57 -4.67 -28.64 -1.07
C PHE A 57 -5.41 -27.70 -0.11
N ASN A 58 -6.73 -27.78 -0.06
CA ASN A 58 -7.56 -26.82 0.71
C ASN A 58 -7.51 -26.94 2.24
N PHE A 59 -6.69 -27.85 2.79
CA PHE A 59 -6.45 -28.04 4.23
C PHE A 59 -7.72 -27.96 5.12
N GLY A 60 -8.87 -28.44 4.61
CA GLY A 60 -10.15 -28.43 5.34
C GLY A 60 -10.95 -27.11 5.23
N SER A 61 -10.47 -26.10 4.53
CA SER A 61 -11.27 -24.93 4.15
C SER A 61 -12.08 -25.20 2.89
N SER A 62 -13.13 -24.39 2.63
CA SER A 62 -13.82 -24.48 1.34
C SER A 62 -12.86 -24.09 0.21
N GLU A 63 -12.98 -24.75 -0.95
CA GLU A 63 -12.11 -24.48 -2.11
C GLU A 63 -12.14 -23.00 -2.51
N LEU A 64 -13.30 -22.36 -2.48
CA LEU A 64 -13.47 -20.96 -2.82
C LEU A 64 -12.75 -20.04 -1.81
N LYS A 65 -12.81 -20.38 -0.51
CA LYS A 65 -12.06 -19.67 0.52
C LYS A 65 -10.56 -19.79 0.29
N PHE A 66 -10.06 -20.98 0.00
CA PHE A 66 -8.64 -21.22 -0.29
C PHE A 66 -8.16 -20.35 -1.46
N ILE A 67 -8.89 -20.31 -2.58
CA ILE A 67 -8.54 -19.49 -3.75
C ILE A 67 -8.52 -18.00 -3.37
N SER A 68 -9.49 -17.55 -2.57
CA SER A 68 -9.57 -16.17 -2.10
C SER A 68 -8.38 -15.81 -1.21
N ASP A 69 -8.09 -16.61 -0.19
CA ASP A 69 -6.99 -16.38 0.76
C ASP A 69 -5.63 -16.40 0.07
N PHE A 70 -5.43 -17.36 -0.84
CA PHE A 70 -4.21 -17.47 -1.62
C PHE A 70 -4.03 -16.27 -2.56
N GLY A 71 -5.11 -15.83 -3.23
CA GLY A 71 -5.08 -14.67 -4.12
C GLY A 71 -4.79 -13.37 -3.39
N PHE A 72 -5.45 -13.11 -2.25
CA PHE A 72 -5.15 -11.95 -1.41
C PHE A 72 -3.76 -12.03 -0.78
N GLY A 73 -3.31 -13.22 -0.37
CA GLY A 73 -1.94 -13.46 0.10
C GLY A 73 -0.89 -13.07 -0.94
N ALA A 74 -1.09 -13.48 -2.19
CA ALA A 74 -0.23 -13.09 -3.32
C ALA A 74 -0.24 -11.58 -3.54
N MET A 75 -1.44 -10.95 -3.52
CA MET A 75 -1.57 -9.49 -3.63
C MET A 75 -0.83 -8.77 -2.51
N VAL A 76 -0.93 -9.23 -1.26
CA VAL A 76 -0.23 -8.63 -0.10
C VAL A 76 1.27 -8.75 -0.26
N PHE A 77 1.79 -9.91 -0.66
CA PHE A 77 3.21 -10.14 -0.81
C PHE A 77 3.83 -9.28 -1.93
N PHE A 78 3.29 -9.38 -3.15
CA PHE A 78 3.83 -8.63 -4.29
C PHE A 78 3.48 -7.15 -4.24
N GLY A 79 2.29 -6.79 -3.73
CA GLY A 79 1.86 -5.40 -3.58
C GLY A 79 2.67 -4.64 -2.54
N SER A 80 3.03 -5.25 -1.40
CA SER A 80 3.91 -4.61 -0.42
C SER A 80 5.33 -4.47 -0.95
N THR A 81 5.86 -5.49 -1.62
CA THR A 81 7.18 -5.43 -2.27
C THR A 81 7.23 -4.32 -3.32
N LEU A 82 6.22 -4.26 -4.19
CA LEU A 82 6.08 -3.20 -5.19
C LEU A 82 6.01 -1.82 -4.55
N THR A 83 5.19 -1.66 -3.51
CA THR A 83 4.99 -0.38 -2.82
C THR A 83 6.29 0.15 -2.23
N ILE A 84 7.03 -0.69 -1.50
CA ILE A 84 8.31 -0.30 -0.89
C ILE A 84 9.34 0.05 -1.97
N ALA A 85 9.53 -0.85 -2.94
CA ALA A 85 10.55 -0.69 -3.96
C ALA A 85 10.24 0.51 -4.87
N ALA A 86 8.99 0.67 -5.33
CA ALA A 86 8.60 1.79 -6.18
C ALA A 86 8.72 3.13 -5.43
N THR A 87 8.27 3.21 -4.17
CA THR A 87 8.37 4.45 -3.39
C THR A 87 9.83 4.85 -3.19
N ALA A 88 10.69 3.92 -2.81
CA ALA A 88 12.11 4.17 -2.60
C ALA A 88 12.80 4.56 -3.92
N GLN A 89 12.63 3.78 -4.97
CA GLN A 89 13.29 3.99 -6.25
C GLN A 89 12.86 5.32 -6.90
N LEU A 90 11.56 5.62 -6.95
CA LEU A 90 11.05 6.85 -7.55
C LEU A 90 11.44 8.11 -6.76
N PHE A 91 11.67 7.97 -5.45
CA PHE A 91 12.19 9.07 -4.64
C PHE A 91 13.67 9.32 -4.92
N PHE A 92 14.50 8.26 -4.94
CA PHE A 92 15.95 8.39 -5.09
C PHE A 92 16.41 8.61 -6.53
N SER A 93 15.65 8.14 -7.54
CA SER A 93 16.01 8.31 -8.96
C SER A 93 16.26 9.78 -9.34
N GLU A 94 15.48 10.69 -8.81
CA GLU A 94 15.64 12.13 -9.10
C GLU A 94 16.78 12.78 -8.31
N ILE A 95 17.08 12.26 -7.11
CA ILE A 95 18.20 12.75 -6.30
C ILE A 95 19.53 12.29 -6.92
N GLU A 96 19.63 11.01 -7.28
CA GLU A 96 20.84 10.42 -7.89
C GLU A 96 21.13 10.99 -9.28
N ASN A 97 20.11 11.21 -10.09
CA ASN A 97 20.23 11.80 -11.43
C ASN A 97 20.43 13.33 -11.39
N ARG A 98 20.51 13.95 -10.22
CA ARG A 98 20.55 15.41 -10.02
C ARG A 98 19.41 16.18 -10.71
N THR A 99 18.36 15.48 -11.17
CA THR A 99 17.19 16.10 -11.78
C THR A 99 16.33 16.81 -10.72
N ALA A 100 16.44 16.40 -9.45
CA ALA A 100 15.83 17.11 -8.33
C ALA A 100 16.25 18.61 -8.29
N LEU A 101 17.51 18.92 -8.54
CA LEU A 101 18.01 20.30 -8.58
C LEU A 101 17.39 21.10 -9.73
N THR A 102 17.19 20.49 -10.90
CA THR A 102 16.57 21.16 -12.06
C THR A 102 15.07 21.31 -11.91
N ILE A 103 14.41 20.39 -11.22
CA ILE A 103 12.97 20.46 -10.90
C ILE A 103 12.73 21.52 -9.81
N LEU A 104 13.58 21.57 -8.77
CA LEU A 104 13.50 22.55 -7.69
C LEU A 104 14.02 23.95 -8.12
N ALA A 105 14.78 24.06 -9.21
CA ALA A 105 15.11 25.34 -9.85
C ALA A 105 13.88 25.99 -10.51
N LYS A 106 12.85 25.21 -10.87
CA LYS A 106 11.53 25.74 -11.18
C LYS A 106 10.80 26.07 -9.88
N PRO A 107 9.86 27.01 -9.86
CA PRO A 107 9.15 27.40 -8.63
C PRO A 107 8.13 26.33 -8.21
N ILE A 108 8.63 25.14 -7.81
CA ILE A 108 7.84 24.02 -7.28
C ILE A 108 8.16 23.92 -5.79
N TRP A 109 7.12 23.84 -4.97
CA TRP A 109 7.29 23.67 -3.54
C TRP A 109 7.74 22.23 -3.23
N ARG A 110 8.65 22.09 -2.24
CA ARG A 110 9.07 20.76 -1.75
C ARG A 110 7.89 19.89 -1.33
N THR A 111 6.80 20.51 -0.82
CA THR A 111 5.54 19.85 -0.50
C THR A 111 4.83 19.30 -1.73
N GLU A 112 4.74 20.08 -2.83
CA GLU A 112 4.12 19.65 -4.08
C GLU A 112 4.87 18.46 -4.68
N PHE A 113 6.19 18.47 -4.56
CA PHE A 113 7.04 17.37 -5.01
C PHE A 113 6.77 16.07 -4.25
N ILE A 114 6.81 16.12 -2.91
CA ILE A 114 6.61 14.94 -2.05
C ILE A 114 5.19 14.37 -2.21
N PHE A 115 4.16 15.23 -2.14
CA PHE A 115 2.78 14.78 -2.34
C PHE A 115 2.54 14.26 -3.76
N GLY A 116 3.12 14.89 -4.79
CA GLY A 116 3.03 14.41 -6.16
C GLY A 116 3.64 13.01 -6.32
N LYS A 117 4.80 12.78 -5.73
CA LYS A 117 5.45 11.45 -5.70
C LYS A 117 4.56 10.42 -4.99
N PHE A 118 4.05 10.77 -3.82
CA PHE A 118 3.15 9.88 -3.09
C PHE A 118 1.91 9.51 -3.91
N VAL A 119 1.22 10.50 -4.49
CA VAL A 119 0.01 10.28 -5.29
C VAL A 119 0.31 9.43 -6.53
N GLY A 120 1.45 9.66 -7.19
CA GLY A 120 1.89 8.84 -8.34
C GLY A 120 2.10 7.38 -7.96
N VAL A 121 2.84 7.09 -6.88
CA VAL A 121 3.03 5.73 -6.38
C VAL A 121 1.71 5.11 -5.95
N PHE A 122 0.89 5.85 -5.21
CA PHE A 122 -0.42 5.37 -4.75
C PHE A 122 -1.33 4.99 -5.92
N ALA A 123 -1.30 5.75 -7.01
CA ALA A 123 -2.05 5.43 -8.23
C ALA A 123 -1.53 4.15 -8.91
N VAL A 124 -0.19 3.96 -9.00
CA VAL A 124 0.41 2.73 -9.59
C VAL A 124 0.02 1.50 -8.80
N VAL A 125 0.13 1.57 -7.47
CA VAL A 125 -0.28 0.47 -6.58
C VAL A 125 -1.79 0.24 -6.68
N GLY A 126 -2.60 1.29 -6.90
CA GLY A 126 -4.03 1.16 -7.17
C GLY A 126 -4.32 0.37 -8.44
N VAL A 127 -3.58 0.62 -9.53
CA VAL A 127 -3.69 -0.17 -10.76
C VAL A 127 -3.32 -1.63 -10.51
N PHE A 128 -2.23 -1.89 -9.76
CA PHE A 128 -1.84 -3.24 -9.38
C PHE A 128 -2.96 -3.95 -8.58
N CYS A 129 -3.52 -3.31 -7.54
CA CYS A 129 -4.62 -3.86 -6.75
C CYS A 129 -5.87 -4.10 -7.59
N ALA A 130 -6.23 -3.16 -8.48
CA ALA A 130 -7.38 -3.31 -9.35
C ALA A 130 -7.24 -4.51 -10.30
N LEU A 131 -6.09 -4.65 -10.96
CA LEU A 131 -5.84 -5.76 -11.88
C LEU A 131 -5.85 -7.12 -11.16
N THR A 132 -5.19 -7.23 -10.01
CA THR A 132 -5.16 -8.48 -9.23
C THR A 132 -6.52 -8.82 -8.62
N THR A 133 -7.28 -7.83 -8.14
CA THR A 133 -8.65 -8.03 -7.64
C THR A 133 -9.59 -8.46 -8.76
N LEU A 134 -9.55 -7.82 -9.93
CA LEU A 134 -10.37 -8.19 -11.09
C LEU A 134 -10.06 -9.61 -11.55
N LEU A 135 -8.78 -9.99 -11.59
CA LEU A 135 -8.40 -11.36 -11.93
C LEU A 135 -8.97 -12.36 -10.91
N LEU A 136 -8.83 -12.05 -9.61
CA LEU A 136 -9.34 -12.93 -8.54
C LEU A 136 -10.87 -13.06 -8.60
N LEU A 137 -11.58 -11.95 -8.84
CA LEU A 137 -13.04 -11.96 -9.06
C LEU A 137 -13.43 -12.86 -10.24
N ALA A 138 -12.73 -12.75 -11.36
CA ALA A 138 -13.00 -13.56 -12.56
C ALA A 138 -12.76 -15.05 -12.30
N LEU A 139 -11.65 -15.39 -11.60
CA LEU A 139 -11.31 -16.77 -11.26
C LEU A 139 -12.33 -17.39 -10.31
N LEU A 140 -12.71 -16.66 -9.26
CA LEU A 140 -13.73 -17.12 -8.30
C LEU A 140 -15.08 -17.27 -8.96
N PHE A 141 -15.50 -16.31 -9.80
CA PHE A 141 -16.75 -16.40 -10.53
C PHE A 141 -16.80 -17.63 -11.44
N HIS A 142 -15.73 -17.86 -12.20
CA HIS A 142 -15.64 -19.04 -13.07
C HIS A 142 -15.71 -20.35 -12.26
N ARG A 143 -14.98 -20.40 -11.14
CA ARG A 143 -14.93 -21.61 -10.30
C ARG A 143 -16.24 -21.89 -9.58
N GLU A 144 -16.84 -20.86 -8.96
CA GLU A 144 -18.15 -21.01 -8.30
C GLU A 144 -19.23 -21.49 -9.28
N THR A 145 -19.24 -20.92 -10.51
CA THR A 145 -20.17 -21.35 -11.55
C THR A 145 -19.96 -22.82 -11.94
N ALA A 146 -18.70 -23.26 -12.03
CA ALA A 146 -18.39 -24.67 -12.30
C ALA A 146 -18.85 -25.60 -11.15
N LEU A 147 -18.70 -25.18 -9.89
CA LEU A 147 -19.15 -25.92 -8.72
C LEU A 147 -20.69 -25.99 -8.65
N MET A 148 -21.39 -24.90 -8.94
CA MET A 148 -22.86 -24.86 -9.00
C MET A 148 -23.41 -25.85 -10.05
N ASN A 149 -22.75 -25.93 -11.22
CA ASN A 149 -23.17 -26.88 -12.28
C ASN A 149 -22.85 -28.34 -11.91
N ALA A 150 -21.80 -28.60 -11.13
CA ALA A 150 -21.39 -29.93 -10.74
C ALA A 150 -22.19 -30.48 -9.53
N ASN A 151 -22.61 -29.59 -8.61
CA ASN A 151 -23.28 -29.96 -7.36
C ASN A 151 -24.38 -28.94 -6.99
N PRO A 152 -25.52 -28.94 -7.67
CA PRO A 152 -26.62 -27.97 -7.47
C PRO A 152 -27.14 -27.93 -6.04
N ASP A 153 -27.18 -29.10 -5.36
CA ASP A 153 -27.75 -29.26 -4.01
C ASP A 153 -26.94 -28.45 -2.95
N GLY A 154 -25.65 -28.21 -3.21
CA GLY A 154 -24.80 -27.37 -2.33
C GLY A 154 -25.03 -25.87 -2.46
N PHE A 155 -25.82 -25.43 -3.43
CA PHE A 155 -26.05 -24.02 -3.76
C PHE A 155 -27.55 -23.66 -3.79
N GLU A 156 -28.40 -24.34 -2.99
CA GLU A 156 -29.84 -24.11 -2.92
C GLU A 156 -30.20 -22.64 -2.61
N HIS A 157 -29.34 -21.92 -1.86
CA HIS A 157 -29.52 -20.51 -1.48
C HIS A 157 -28.81 -19.52 -2.44
N GLY A 158 -28.30 -20.00 -3.58
CA GLY A 158 -27.60 -19.20 -4.57
C GLY A 158 -26.08 -19.16 -4.36
N ARG A 159 -25.44 -18.10 -4.82
CA ARG A 159 -23.97 -17.93 -4.72
C ARG A 159 -23.52 -17.71 -3.29
N ILE A 160 -22.42 -18.36 -2.91
CA ILE A 160 -21.82 -18.26 -1.56
C ILE A 160 -21.00 -16.98 -1.45
N ILE A 161 -20.31 -16.59 -2.55
CA ILE A 161 -19.40 -15.44 -2.54
C ILE A 161 -20.16 -14.14 -2.81
N GLN A 162 -19.95 -13.17 -1.94
CA GLN A 162 -20.38 -11.79 -2.16
C GLN A 162 -19.28 -11.02 -2.92
N TYR A 163 -19.41 -10.90 -4.24
CA TYR A 163 -18.38 -10.27 -5.10
C TYR A 163 -18.17 -8.79 -4.80
N GLY A 164 -19.19 -8.10 -4.29
CA GLY A 164 -19.08 -6.71 -3.82
C GLY A 164 -18.08 -6.57 -2.70
N ASP A 165 -18.11 -7.48 -1.73
CA ASP A 165 -17.22 -7.45 -0.57
C ASP A 165 -15.77 -7.80 -0.94
N LEU A 166 -15.57 -8.69 -1.90
CA LEU A 166 -14.25 -8.92 -2.49
C LEU A 166 -13.66 -7.66 -3.12
N ALA A 167 -14.47 -6.87 -3.82
CA ALA A 167 -14.03 -5.61 -4.39
C ALA A 167 -13.69 -4.59 -3.28
N LEU A 168 -14.49 -4.54 -2.20
CA LEU A 168 -14.20 -3.70 -1.02
C LEU A 168 -12.89 -4.11 -0.33
N LEU A 169 -12.60 -5.43 -0.24
CA LEU A 169 -11.31 -5.91 0.25
C LEU A 169 -10.14 -5.42 -0.63
N GLY A 170 -10.29 -5.47 -1.94
CA GLY A 170 -9.28 -4.93 -2.87
C GLY A 170 -8.98 -3.45 -2.59
N ILE A 171 -10.02 -2.66 -2.30
CA ILE A 171 -9.87 -1.25 -1.92
C ILE A 171 -9.16 -1.11 -0.57
N LEU A 172 -9.49 -1.94 0.42
CA LEU A 172 -8.81 -1.92 1.72
C LEU A 172 -7.33 -2.30 1.60
N GLN A 173 -6.98 -3.27 0.74
CA GLN A 173 -5.58 -3.61 0.47
C GLN A 173 -4.86 -2.44 -0.21
N TRP A 174 -5.49 -1.75 -1.15
CA TRP A 174 -4.93 -0.54 -1.74
C TRP A 174 -4.65 0.55 -0.70
N LEU A 175 -5.60 0.81 0.21
CA LEU A 175 -5.41 1.76 1.31
C LEU A 175 -4.30 1.34 2.27
N LYS A 176 -4.18 0.05 2.60
CA LYS A 176 -3.06 -0.50 3.38
C LYS A 176 -1.71 -0.21 2.73
N PHE A 177 -1.61 -0.42 1.42
CA PHE A 177 -0.40 -0.08 0.68
C PHE A 177 -0.15 1.43 0.62
N GLY A 178 -1.20 2.27 0.65
CA GLY A 178 -1.08 3.71 0.82
C GLY A 178 -0.41 4.10 2.13
N VAL A 179 -0.79 3.44 3.24
CA VAL A 179 -0.12 3.61 4.54
C VAL A 179 1.35 3.19 4.45
N LEU A 180 1.64 2.03 3.83
CA LEU A 180 3.00 1.54 3.64
C LEU A 180 3.84 2.48 2.77
N ALA A 181 3.26 3.04 1.70
CA ALA A 181 3.92 4.03 0.85
C ALA A 181 4.25 5.31 1.64
N ALA A 182 3.34 5.80 2.48
CA ALA A 182 3.58 6.96 3.32
C ALA A 182 4.72 6.72 4.32
N ILE A 183 4.77 5.55 4.96
CA ILE A 183 5.87 5.16 5.87
C ILE A 183 7.19 5.08 5.10
N THR A 184 7.21 4.41 3.95
CA THR A 184 8.42 4.28 3.13
C THR A 184 8.91 5.65 2.65
N LEU A 185 7.99 6.55 2.29
CA LEU A 185 8.33 7.92 1.91
C LEU A 185 8.89 8.73 3.08
N LEU A 186 8.35 8.54 4.30
CA LEU A 186 8.90 9.13 5.51
C LEU A 186 10.35 8.66 5.73
N ILE A 187 10.61 7.35 5.62
CA ILE A 187 11.97 6.80 5.74
C ILE A 187 12.88 7.40 4.66
N ALA A 188 12.42 7.47 3.41
CA ALA A 188 13.17 8.05 2.30
C ALA A 188 13.52 9.53 2.54
N SER A 189 12.65 10.28 3.24
CA SER A 189 12.85 11.72 3.47
C SER A 189 14.07 12.03 4.32
N PHE A 190 14.51 11.14 5.21
CA PHE A 190 15.72 11.30 6.04
C PHE A 190 16.84 10.32 5.68
N SER A 191 16.59 9.34 4.82
CA SER A 191 17.59 8.35 4.38
C SER A 191 18.49 8.93 3.30
N ASN A 192 19.74 8.46 3.25
CA ASN A 192 20.73 8.89 2.25
C ASN A 192 20.84 7.90 1.07
N THR A 193 20.29 6.69 1.19
CA THR A 193 20.40 5.67 0.14
C THR A 193 19.08 4.94 -0.10
N ASN A 194 18.86 4.57 -1.36
CA ASN A 194 17.72 3.76 -1.76
C ASN A 194 17.69 2.41 -1.03
N LEU A 195 18.85 1.72 -0.95
CA LEU A 195 18.96 0.42 -0.29
C LEU A 195 18.52 0.48 1.19
N TYR A 196 18.98 1.49 1.94
CA TYR A 196 18.56 1.67 3.33
C TYR A 196 17.06 1.83 3.46
N THR A 197 16.45 2.64 2.57
CA THR A 197 15.00 2.87 2.59
C THR A 197 14.21 1.57 2.31
N VAL A 198 14.66 0.78 1.34
CA VAL A 198 14.02 -0.51 1.01
C VAL A 198 14.12 -1.48 2.19
N VAL A 199 15.31 -1.66 2.75
CA VAL A 199 15.54 -2.56 3.89
C VAL A 199 14.68 -2.13 5.09
N MET A 200 14.70 -0.86 5.46
CA MET A 200 13.90 -0.34 6.58
C MET A 200 12.40 -0.42 6.30
N GLY A 201 11.97 -0.23 5.05
CA GLY A 201 10.58 -0.42 4.62
C GLY A 201 10.10 -1.85 4.87
N PHE A 202 10.91 -2.85 4.55
CA PHE A 202 10.60 -4.26 4.85
C PHE A 202 10.58 -4.55 6.35
N PHE A 203 11.51 -4.00 7.13
CA PHE A 203 11.48 -4.14 8.59
C PHE A 203 10.18 -3.57 9.18
N VAL A 204 9.78 -2.37 8.76
CA VAL A 204 8.51 -1.78 9.21
C VAL A 204 7.31 -2.61 8.75
N LEU A 205 7.32 -3.13 7.53
CA LEU A 205 6.27 -4.03 7.03
C LEU A 205 6.09 -5.24 7.97
N VAL A 206 7.20 -5.89 8.36
CA VAL A 206 7.18 -7.03 9.29
C VAL A 206 6.63 -6.62 10.66
N ILE A 207 7.09 -5.48 11.20
CA ILE A 207 6.60 -4.96 12.49
C ILE A 207 5.09 -4.73 12.43
N CYS A 208 4.58 -4.07 11.37
CA CYS A 208 3.16 -3.79 11.19
C CYS A 208 2.30 -5.06 11.05
N HIS A 209 2.83 -6.13 10.48
CA HIS A 209 2.13 -7.41 10.38
C HIS A 209 2.16 -8.22 11.69
N LEU A 210 3.25 -8.15 12.45
CA LEU A 210 3.43 -8.92 13.68
C LEU A 210 2.93 -8.19 14.95
N GLN A 211 2.54 -6.93 14.83
CA GLN A 211 2.13 -6.10 15.96
C GLN A 211 1.01 -6.73 16.81
N TYR A 212 0.04 -7.37 16.16
CA TYR A 212 -1.08 -8.01 16.87
C TYR A 212 -0.62 -9.20 17.73
N LEU A 213 0.33 -10.02 17.23
CA LEU A 213 0.91 -11.13 17.98
C LEU A 213 1.69 -10.62 19.20
N ALA A 214 2.45 -9.55 19.02
CA ALA A 214 3.17 -8.91 20.11
C ALA A 214 2.18 -8.42 21.18
N ARG A 215 1.09 -7.76 20.79
CA ARG A 215 0.09 -7.25 21.73
C ARG A 215 -0.53 -8.38 22.56
N ASP A 216 -0.90 -9.49 21.94
CA ASP A 216 -1.54 -10.61 22.62
C ASP A 216 -0.56 -11.36 23.52
N ALA A 217 0.66 -11.62 23.05
CA ALA A 217 1.71 -12.26 23.84
C ALA A 217 2.12 -11.44 25.07
N TYR A 218 2.27 -10.12 24.91
CA TYR A 218 2.74 -9.25 25.99
C TYR A 218 1.64 -8.79 26.95
N SER A 219 0.36 -8.94 26.62
CA SER A 219 -0.72 -8.76 27.59
C SER A 219 -0.60 -9.73 28.79
N GLN A 220 0.08 -10.87 28.58
CA GLN A 220 0.33 -11.91 29.58
C GLN A 220 1.68 -11.77 30.32
N VAL A 221 2.57 -10.87 29.88
CA VAL A 221 3.90 -10.71 30.50
C VAL A 221 3.84 -9.77 31.70
N ALA A 222 4.39 -10.22 32.82
CA ALA A 222 4.34 -9.53 34.12
C ALA A 222 5.23 -8.27 34.24
N SER A 223 6.18 -8.02 33.31
CA SER A 223 7.11 -6.88 33.41
C SER A 223 6.52 -5.59 32.87
N LEU A 224 6.32 -4.62 33.76
CA LEU A 224 5.75 -3.29 33.45
C LEU A 224 6.48 -2.54 32.33
N PRO A 225 7.83 -2.46 32.28
CA PRO A 225 8.54 -1.69 31.26
C PRO A 225 8.37 -2.28 29.85
N LEU A 226 8.34 -3.60 29.72
CA LEU A 226 8.16 -4.26 28.42
C LEU A 226 6.73 -4.07 27.90
N ARG A 227 5.73 -4.11 28.78
CA ARG A 227 4.34 -3.83 28.44
C ARG A 227 4.16 -2.40 27.93
N LEU A 228 4.77 -1.40 28.59
CA LEU A 228 4.73 -0.01 28.15
C LEU A 228 5.40 0.18 26.78
N LEU A 229 6.53 -0.48 26.52
CA LEU A 229 7.24 -0.42 25.25
C LEU A 229 6.38 -1.00 24.12
N VAL A 230 5.75 -2.15 24.31
CA VAL A 230 4.86 -2.76 23.31
C VAL A 230 3.61 -1.90 23.06
N GLN A 231 3.04 -1.31 24.09
CA GLN A 231 1.92 -0.38 23.93
C GLN A 231 2.34 0.85 23.10
N LEU A 232 3.52 1.41 23.39
CA LEU A 232 4.05 2.56 22.63
C LEU A 232 4.31 2.20 21.17
N LEU A 233 4.90 1.05 20.88
CA LEU A 233 5.06 0.53 19.52
C LEU A 233 3.70 0.34 18.84
N GLY A 234 2.69 -0.13 19.57
CA GLY A 234 1.33 -0.30 19.07
C GLY A 234 0.63 1.00 18.68
N TYR A 235 0.99 2.14 19.29
CA TYR A 235 0.48 3.45 18.89
C TYR A 235 1.23 4.06 17.71
N VAL A 236 2.54 3.78 17.59
CA VAL A 236 3.39 4.36 16.53
C VAL A 236 3.21 3.62 15.20
N PHE A 237 3.19 2.29 15.25
CA PHE A 237 3.10 1.47 14.04
C PHE A 237 1.65 1.06 13.75
N PRO A 238 1.17 1.19 12.50
CA PRO A 238 -0.17 0.76 12.13
C PRO A 238 -0.30 -0.77 12.21
N ASN A 239 -1.46 -1.24 12.65
CA ASN A 239 -1.79 -2.66 12.63
C ASN A 239 -2.32 -3.06 11.26
N PHE A 240 -1.54 -3.82 10.49
CA PHE A 240 -1.94 -4.27 9.15
C PHE A 240 -2.92 -5.44 9.16
N GLN A 241 -3.08 -6.12 10.28
CA GLN A 241 -4.08 -7.19 10.41
C GLN A 241 -5.52 -6.66 10.36
N VAL A 242 -5.75 -5.40 10.74
CA VAL A 242 -7.07 -4.77 10.65
C VAL A 242 -7.62 -4.73 9.21
N PHE A 243 -6.75 -4.77 8.20
CA PHE A 243 -7.13 -4.81 6.79
C PHE A 243 -7.43 -6.22 6.27
N ASN A 244 -7.19 -7.26 7.07
CA ASN A 244 -7.42 -8.64 6.69
C ASN A 244 -8.83 -9.09 7.13
N LEU A 245 -9.81 -8.87 6.26
CA LEU A 245 -11.20 -9.27 6.47
C LEU A 245 -11.60 -10.48 5.57
N THR A 246 -10.60 -11.20 5.03
CA THR A 246 -10.84 -12.37 4.15
C THR A 246 -11.62 -13.47 4.83
N ASP A 247 -11.47 -13.65 6.14
CA ASP A 247 -12.21 -14.64 6.91
C ASP A 247 -13.72 -14.42 6.89
N GLN A 248 -14.18 -13.17 6.87
CA GLN A 248 -15.62 -12.84 6.84
C GLN A 248 -16.28 -13.26 5.52
N ILE A 249 -15.56 -13.16 4.40
CA ILE A 249 -16.06 -13.57 3.08
C ILE A 249 -16.19 -15.09 2.96
N GLY A 250 -15.27 -15.84 3.56
CA GLY A 250 -15.28 -17.31 3.50
C GLY A 250 -16.43 -17.98 4.25
N ILE A 251 -17.10 -17.24 5.15
CA ILE A 251 -18.23 -17.72 5.96
C ILE A 251 -19.58 -17.27 5.35
N GLY A 252 -19.54 -16.45 4.28
CA GLY A 252 -20.76 -15.87 3.67
C GLY A 252 -21.34 -14.70 4.46
N GLU A 253 -20.65 -14.24 5.51
CA GLU A 253 -20.98 -13.00 6.21
C GLU A 253 -20.44 -11.83 5.38
N GLY A 254 -21.35 -10.91 4.99
CA GLY A 254 -20.97 -9.69 4.26
C GLY A 254 -20.11 -8.76 5.12
N ILE A 255 -19.30 -7.92 4.46
CA ILE A 255 -18.53 -6.87 5.17
C ILE A 255 -19.50 -5.77 5.62
N ASP A 256 -19.61 -5.58 6.94
CA ASP A 256 -20.37 -4.45 7.48
C ASP A 256 -19.75 -3.12 6.99
N THR A 257 -20.60 -2.28 6.38
CA THR A 257 -20.22 -0.95 5.90
C THR A 257 -19.55 -0.10 7.00
N ALA A 258 -20.00 -0.24 8.27
CA ALA A 258 -19.40 0.48 9.39
C ALA A 258 -17.96 0.00 9.67
N VAL A 259 -17.68 -1.29 9.51
CA VAL A 259 -16.33 -1.86 9.65
C VAL A 259 -15.45 -1.33 8.51
N PHE A 260 -15.93 -1.41 7.26
CA PHE A 260 -15.20 -0.86 6.11
C PHE A 260 -14.83 0.61 6.30
N LEU A 261 -15.78 1.46 6.69
CA LEU A 261 -15.53 2.89 6.90
C LEU A 261 -14.54 3.17 8.03
N ARG A 262 -14.58 2.39 9.13
CA ARG A 262 -13.61 2.51 10.23
C ARG A 262 -12.19 2.17 9.76
N VAL A 263 -12.02 1.07 9.02
CA VAL A 263 -10.71 0.66 8.51
C VAL A 263 -10.19 1.63 7.46
N ALA A 264 -11.05 2.10 6.55
CA ALA A 264 -10.70 3.13 5.58
C ALA A 264 -10.30 4.45 6.25
N GLY A 265 -11.09 4.89 7.23
CA GLY A 265 -10.77 6.10 8.03
C GLY A 265 -9.44 5.97 8.78
N TYR A 266 -9.19 4.80 9.39
CA TYR A 266 -7.91 4.49 10.01
C TYR A 266 -6.74 4.64 9.04
N ALA A 267 -6.84 4.07 7.84
CA ALA A 267 -5.81 4.20 6.81
C ALA A 267 -5.57 5.65 6.39
N LEU A 268 -6.65 6.40 6.13
CA LEU A 268 -6.56 7.80 5.70
C LEU A 268 -5.91 8.69 6.76
N ILE A 269 -6.22 8.48 8.05
CA ILE A 269 -5.57 9.20 9.15
C ILE A 269 -4.08 8.91 9.18
N TYR A 270 -3.66 7.64 9.08
CA TYR A 270 -2.24 7.29 9.04
C TYR A 270 -1.54 7.89 7.83
N ILE A 271 -2.14 7.83 6.64
CA ILE A 271 -1.58 8.44 5.42
C ILE A 271 -1.40 9.95 5.61
N ALA A 272 -2.39 10.64 6.17
CA ALA A 272 -2.32 12.09 6.39
C ALA A 272 -1.24 12.47 7.41
N VAL A 273 -1.17 11.78 8.55
CA VAL A 273 -0.20 12.06 9.62
C VAL A 273 1.22 11.74 9.16
N ILE A 274 1.45 10.53 8.63
CA ILE A 274 2.79 10.08 8.21
C ILE A 274 3.24 10.85 6.97
N GLY A 275 2.34 11.10 6.01
CA GLY A 275 2.63 11.94 4.85
C GLY A 275 3.00 13.37 5.24
N GLY A 276 2.31 13.95 6.23
CA GLY A 276 2.67 15.25 6.80
C GLY A 276 4.05 15.25 7.45
N LEU A 277 4.39 14.20 8.21
CA LEU A 277 5.73 14.03 8.81
C LEU A 277 6.80 13.86 7.75
N ALA A 278 6.54 13.14 6.66
CA ALA A 278 7.46 13.00 5.54
C ALA A 278 7.78 14.36 4.89
N VAL A 279 6.77 15.18 4.67
CA VAL A 279 6.92 16.55 4.16
C VAL A 279 7.74 17.42 5.12
N TYR A 280 7.43 17.36 6.41
CA TYR A 280 8.16 18.12 7.43
C TYR A 280 9.63 17.71 7.49
N SER A 281 9.93 16.40 7.49
CA SER A 281 11.28 15.87 7.48
C SER A 281 12.06 16.31 6.23
N PHE A 282 11.45 16.22 5.05
CA PHE A 282 12.09 16.60 3.80
C PHE A 282 12.35 18.11 3.68
N ARG A 283 11.50 18.94 4.31
CA ARG A 283 11.70 20.41 4.31
C ARG A 283 13.04 20.82 4.93
N ASN A 284 13.48 20.08 5.93
CA ASN A 284 14.70 20.38 6.69
C ASN A 284 15.95 19.70 6.10
N ARG A 285 15.81 18.95 5.01
CA ARG A 285 16.94 18.27 4.35
C ARG A 285 17.69 19.22 3.44
N GLU A 286 19.01 19.29 3.59
CA GLU A 286 19.94 19.91 2.63
C GLU A 286 20.09 18.93 1.44
N ILE A 287 19.82 19.41 0.23
CA ILE A 287 19.91 18.63 -1.03
C ILE A 287 21.11 19.13 -1.82
#